data_9b81f3177b2c9d8c80067a48fbac489d
#
_entry.id   9b81f3177b2c9d8c80067a48fbac489d
#
_cell.length_a   1.000
_cell.length_b   1.000
_cell.length_c   1.000
_cell.angle_alpha   90.00
_cell.angle_beta   90.00
_cell.angle_gamma   90.00
#
_symmetry.space_group_name_H-M   'P 1'
#
loop_
_entity.id
_entity.type
_entity.pdbx_description
1 polymer ?
#
loop_
_entity_poly.entity_id
_entity_poly.type
_entity_poly.pdbx_seq_one_letter_code
_entity_poly.pdbx_strand_id
1 'polypeptide(L)'
;MGMDRLEDGKRYKESYHGFREAIVVDQGIKTAPIRLPPPEPFNFPGSSFLQLSEVSFRYNPKSSAPMVINSVSLDIGPHARIGLLGPNGCGKSTLMNLLAGELKPTLGEVKKHHRLRIGYFSQHTVDQLDLSVSALQHLKKTYPDVVMSEGEARTHFGSCGISGDPVTRPIRTLSGGQRNRVALALVTFHRPHVLLLDEITNHLDMGTVESLVESLCEFEGALVVVSHDVWFLKQVIEGGGDDDDDADGESDGEREKGVLYTVTKKGELKMWEKGLDAYVEKIQRLSTKGLQARMVK
;
A
#
# COMPACT_ATOMS: atom_id res chain seq x y z
N MET A 1 3.09 -6.30 29.56
CA MET A 1 4.42 -6.72 30.07
C MET A 1 5.35 -5.52 29.91
N GLY A 2 5.82 -4.95 31.02
CA GLY A 2 6.63 -3.74 30.99
C GLY A 2 8.01 -3.95 30.38
N MET A 3 8.48 -3.00 29.59
CA MET A 3 9.87 -2.93 29.16
C MET A 3 10.59 -1.92 30.06
N ASP A 4 11.61 -2.39 30.80
CA ASP A 4 12.48 -1.48 31.57
C ASP A 4 13.64 -0.99 30.71
N ARG A 5 13.92 0.34 30.80
CA ARG A 5 15.09 0.96 30.17
C ARG A 5 16.27 0.90 31.10
N LEU A 6 17.42 0.49 30.61
CA LEU A 6 18.70 0.69 31.29
C LEU A 6 19.35 2.01 30.90
N GLU A 7 20.22 2.53 31.75
CA GLU A 7 20.93 3.79 31.55
C GLU A 7 21.80 3.86 30.29
N ASP A 8 22.14 2.73 29.69
CA ASP A 8 22.92 2.62 28.46
C ASP A 8 22.06 2.43 27.19
N GLY A 9 20.74 2.59 27.29
CA GLY A 9 19.82 2.53 26.14
C GLY A 9 19.44 1.12 25.63
N LYS A 10 19.86 0.06 26.32
CA LYS A 10 19.48 -1.33 25.98
C LYS A 10 18.08 -1.65 26.49
N ARG A 11 17.30 -2.38 25.69
CA ARG A 11 15.96 -2.88 26.06
C ARG A 11 16.02 -4.37 26.39
N TYR A 12 15.32 -4.79 27.45
CA TYR A 12 15.22 -6.18 27.87
C TYR A 12 13.78 -6.68 27.75
N LYS A 13 13.65 -7.94 27.40
CA LYS A 13 12.39 -8.68 27.44
C LYS A 13 12.54 -9.81 28.45
N GLU A 14 11.61 -9.94 29.42
CA GLU A 14 11.58 -11.11 30.28
C GLU A 14 11.17 -12.35 29.48
N SER A 15 12.02 -13.37 29.46
CA SER A 15 11.65 -14.66 28.91
C SER A 15 10.90 -15.49 29.94
N TYR A 16 10.07 -16.40 29.49
CA TYR A 16 9.20 -17.28 30.31
C TYR A 16 9.97 -18.18 31.33
N HIS A 17 11.30 -18.18 31.32
CA HIS A 17 12.16 -19.01 32.15
C HIS A 17 13.09 -18.22 33.09
N GLY A 18 12.83 -16.94 33.33
CA GLY A 18 13.57 -16.17 34.32
C GLY A 18 15.02 -15.81 33.93
N PHE A 19 15.46 -16.10 32.70
CA PHE A 19 16.73 -15.60 32.18
C PHE A 19 16.50 -14.28 31.45
N ARG A 20 17.19 -13.23 31.88
CA ARG A 20 17.24 -11.96 31.16
C ARG A 20 18.33 -12.06 30.10
N GLU A 21 17.96 -12.34 28.87
CA GLU A 21 18.85 -12.14 27.73
C GLU A 21 18.74 -10.69 27.25
N ALA A 22 19.88 -10.03 27.19
CA ALA A 22 19.95 -8.71 26.53
C ALA A 22 19.74 -8.94 25.03
N ILE A 23 18.56 -8.63 24.54
CA ILE A 23 18.37 -8.51 23.09
C ILE A 23 19.10 -7.22 22.71
N VAL A 24 20.31 -7.33 22.19
CA VAL A 24 20.95 -6.26 21.44
C VAL A 24 20.06 -6.08 20.23
N VAL A 25 19.10 -5.16 20.30
CA VAL A 25 18.47 -4.64 19.13
C VAL A 25 19.60 -3.93 18.40
N ASP A 26 20.20 -4.61 17.43
CA ASP A 26 21.07 -4.00 16.45
C ASP A 26 20.35 -2.69 16.07
N GLN A 27 21.00 -1.54 16.27
CA GLN A 27 20.45 -0.27 15.79
C GLN A 27 20.46 -0.43 14.29
N GLY A 28 19.36 -1.00 13.77
CA GLY A 28 19.21 -1.49 12.42
C GLY A 28 19.74 -0.41 11.50
N ILE A 29 20.55 -0.80 10.54
CA ILE A 29 21.05 0.04 9.47
C ILE A 29 19.96 1.07 9.20
N LYS A 30 20.20 2.36 9.57
CA LYS A 30 19.21 3.42 9.39
C LYS A 30 18.79 3.39 7.94
N THR A 31 17.68 2.75 7.67
CA THR A 31 17.12 2.68 6.32
C THR A 31 16.85 4.11 5.89
N ALA A 32 17.39 4.50 4.73
CA ALA A 32 17.19 5.84 4.22
C ALA A 32 15.68 6.13 4.14
N PRO A 33 15.21 7.29 4.61
CA PRO A 33 13.79 7.61 4.65
C PRO A 33 13.20 7.61 3.23
N ILE A 34 11.96 7.17 3.12
CA ILE A 34 11.16 7.30 1.91
C ILE A 34 10.42 8.63 2.01
N ARG A 35 10.41 9.41 0.94
CA ARG A 35 9.62 10.62 0.78
C ARG A 35 8.98 10.60 -0.59
N LEU A 36 7.68 10.39 -0.64
CA LEU A 36 6.92 10.40 -1.88
C LEU A 36 6.80 11.84 -2.42
N PRO A 37 6.93 12.03 -3.73
CA PRO A 37 6.71 13.34 -4.32
C PRO A 37 5.24 13.75 -4.15
N PRO A 38 4.95 15.04 -3.90
CA PRO A 38 3.57 15.52 -3.87
C PRO A 38 2.93 15.30 -5.25
N PRO A 39 1.61 15.11 -5.31
CA PRO A 39 0.89 14.97 -6.57
C PRO A 39 1.15 16.13 -7.53
N GLU A 40 1.00 15.89 -8.81
CA GLU A 40 1.07 16.97 -9.79
C GLU A 40 -0.02 18.02 -9.52
N PRO A 41 0.33 19.29 -9.34
CA PRO A 41 -0.66 20.34 -9.08
C PRO A 41 -1.68 20.44 -10.22
N PHE A 42 -2.95 20.35 -9.87
CA PHE A 42 -3.98 20.53 -10.86
C PHE A 42 -5.33 20.90 -10.22
N ASN A 43 -5.96 21.95 -10.74
CA ASN A 43 -7.29 22.35 -10.29
C ASN A 43 -8.32 21.38 -10.85
N PHE A 44 -8.91 20.59 -9.98
CA PHE A 44 -9.95 19.64 -10.33
C PHE A 44 -11.32 20.26 -10.07
N PRO A 45 -12.18 20.37 -11.09
CA PRO A 45 -13.49 21.03 -10.94
C PRO A 45 -14.57 20.13 -10.30
N GLY A 46 -14.21 18.95 -9.85
CA GLY A 46 -15.16 17.95 -9.30
C GLY A 46 -14.73 17.38 -7.96
N SER A 47 -15.67 16.69 -7.31
CA SER A 47 -15.44 15.99 -6.04
C SER A 47 -14.80 14.61 -6.19
N SER A 48 -14.74 14.05 -7.41
CA SER A 48 -14.30 12.69 -7.66
C SER A 48 -13.23 12.61 -8.75
N PHE A 49 -12.09 12.01 -8.45
CA PHE A 49 -11.01 11.74 -9.40
C PHE A 49 -11.31 10.54 -10.29
N LEU A 50 -11.88 9.51 -9.69
CA LEU A 50 -12.12 8.21 -10.30
C LEU A 50 -13.41 7.63 -9.74
N GLN A 51 -14.33 7.22 -10.60
CA GLN A 51 -15.62 6.67 -10.21
C GLN A 51 -15.90 5.37 -10.93
N LEU A 52 -16.30 4.36 -10.20
CA LEU A 52 -16.88 3.12 -10.69
C LEU A 52 -18.40 3.18 -10.50
N SER A 53 -19.15 2.92 -11.56
CA SER A 53 -20.62 2.90 -11.54
C SER A 53 -21.11 1.52 -11.96
N GLU A 54 -21.63 0.75 -10.98
CA GLU A 54 -22.18 -0.61 -11.16
C GLU A 54 -21.27 -1.55 -11.97
N VAL A 55 -19.96 -1.45 -11.72
CA VAL A 55 -18.94 -2.20 -12.46
C VAL A 55 -19.02 -3.68 -12.13
N SER A 56 -19.12 -4.50 -13.18
CA SER A 56 -18.99 -5.95 -13.10
C SER A 56 -17.92 -6.45 -14.07
N PHE A 57 -17.17 -7.46 -13.64
CA PHE A 57 -16.07 -7.98 -14.43
C PHE A 57 -15.94 -9.50 -14.36
N ARG A 58 -15.60 -10.12 -15.50
CA ARG A 58 -15.15 -11.50 -15.64
C ARG A 58 -14.04 -11.59 -16.67
N TYR A 59 -13.05 -12.45 -16.44
CA TYR A 59 -11.91 -12.61 -17.36
C TYR A 59 -12.29 -13.16 -18.72
N ASN A 60 -13.31 -14.02 -18.80
CA ASN A 60 -13.80 -14.53 -20.05
C ASN A 60 -15.25 -14.08 -20.28
N PRO A 61 -15.51 -13.05 -21.10
CA PRO A 61 -16.86 -12.52 -21.33
C PRO A 61 -17.84 -13.53 -21.93
N LYS A 62 -17.35 -14.53 -22.66
CA LYS A 62 -18.17 -15.57 -23.28
C LYS A 62 -18.50 -16.76 -22.37
N SER A 63 -17.92 -16.79 -21.16
CA SER A 63 -18.13 -17.89 -20.21
C SER A 63 -19.40 -17.64 -19.39
N SER A 64 -20.07 -18.74 -19.02
CA SER A 64 -21.14 -18.74 -18.00
C SER A 64 -20.58 -18.65 -16.54
N ALA A 65 -19.26 -18.56 -16.40
CA ALA A 65 -18.63 -18.44 -15.08
C ALA A 65 -19.13 -17.21 -14.32
N PRO A 66 -19.19 -17.26 -12.99
CA PRO A 66 -19.64 -16.13 -12.17
C PRO A 66 -18.74 -14.91 -12.37
N MET A 67 -19.28 -13.72 -12.11
CA MET A 67 -18.50 -12.49 -12.09
C MET A 67 -17.46 -12.55 -10.97
N VAL A 68 -16.24 -12.05 -11.24
CA VAL A 68 -15.19 -11.87 -10.24
C VAL A 68 -15.46 -10.60 -9.44
N ILE A 69 -15.91 -9.55 -10.11
CA ILE A 69 -16.44 -8.32 -9.54
C ILE A 69 -17.89 -8.19 -9.98
N ASN A 70 -18.77 -7.82 -9.04
CA ASN A 70 -20.21 -7.84 -9.27
C ASN A 70 -20.87 -6.55 -8.74
N SER A 71 -21.34 -5.72 -9.68
CA SER A 71 -22.07 -4.47 -9.43
C SER A 71 -21.39 -3.58 -8.35
N VAL A 72 -20.11 -3.29 -8.55
CA VAL A 72 -19.32 -2.45 -7.65
C VAL A 72 -19.48 -1.00 -8.04
N SER A 73 -19.84 -0.16 -7.06
CA SER A 73 -19.80 1.28 -7.15
C SER A 73 -18.81 1.82 -6.11
N LEU A 74 -17.90 2.67 -6.53
CA LEU A 74 -16.86 3.27 -5.69
C LEU A 74 -16.49 4.64 -6.23
N ASP A 75 -16.37 5.60 -5.33
CA ASP A 75 -15.96 6.97 -5.65
C ASP A 75 -14.66 7.30 -4.92
N ILE A 76 -13.67 7.80 -5.66
CA ILE A 76 -12.36 8.17 -5.13
C ILE A 76 -12.14 9.67 -5.39
N GLY A 77 -12.30 10.45 -4.32
CA GLY A 77 -12.01 11.88 -4.30
C GLY A 77 -10.55 12.22 -4.04
N PRO A 78 -10.21 13.51 -4.06
CA PRO A 78 -8.93 14.00 -3.57
C PRO A 78 -8.73 13.59 -2.10
N HIS A 79 -7.51 13.27 -1.73
CA HIS A 79 -7.13 12.87 -0.36
C HIS A 79 -7.82 11.60 0.20
N ALA A 80 -8.63 10.89 -0.60
CA ALA A 80 -9.29 9.67 -0.16
C ALA A 80 -8.29 8.64 0.39
N ARG A 81 -8.62 7.99 1.51
CA ARG A 81 -7.88 6.90 2.12
C ARG A 81 -8.77 5.67 2.15
N ILE A 82 -8.49 4.68 1.31
CA ILE A 82 -9.35 3.52 1.14
C ILE A 82 -8.55 2.24 1.38
N GLY A 83 -8.99 1.45 2.36
CA GLY A 83 -8.47 0.11 2.60
C GLY A 83 -9.41 -0.95 2.01
N LEU A 84 -8.85 -1.86 1.21
CA LEU A 84 -9.58 -2.99 0.63
C LEU A 84 -9.26 -4.28 1.36
N LEU A 85 -10.25 -4.83 2.05
CA LEU A 85 -10.17 -6.05 2.83
C LEU A 85 -10.87 -7.21 2.12
N GLY A 86 -10.54 -8.43 2.50
CA GLY A 86 -11.24 -9.62 1.99
C GLY A 86 -10.33 -10.82 1.82
N PRO A 87 -10.90 -12.02 1.69
CA PRO A 87 -10.13 -13.26 1.55
C PRO A 87 -9.33 -13.29 0.24
N ASN A 88 -8.30 -14.16 0.20
CA ASN A 88 -7.56 -14.37 -1.05
C ASN A 88 -8.48 -14.91 -2.15
N GLY A 89 -8.27 -14.41 -3.38
CA GLY A 89 -9.06 -14.80 -4.54
C GLY A 89 -10.46 -14.18 -4.63
N CYS A 90 -10.84 -13.24 -3.74
CA CYS A 90 -12.15 -12.58 -3.82
C CYS A 90 -12.24 -11.46 -4.87
N GLY A 91 -11.13 -11.12 -5.54
CA GLY A 91 -11.12 -10.11 -6.61
C GLY A 91 -10.47 -8.77 -6.23
N LYS A 92 -9.74 -8.64 -5.11
CA LYS A 92 -9.08 -7.37 -4.72
C LYS A 92 -8.14 -6.84 -5.81
N SER A 93 -7.19 -7.64 -6.26
CA SER A 93 -6.28 -7.25 -7.34
C SER A 93 -6.99 -7.01 -8.67
N THR A 94 -8.10 -7.73 -8.93
CA THR A 94 -8.95 -7.46 -10.10
C THR A 94 -9.60 -6.08 -10.02
N LEU A 95 -10.09 -5.69 -8.83
CA LEU A 95 -10.64 -4.36 -8.60
C LEU A 95 -9.56 -3.29 -8.75
N MET A 96 -8.34 -3.53 -8.23
CA MET A 96 -7.21 -2.63 -8.40
C MET A 96 -6.84 -2.43 -9.88
N ASN A 97 -6.82 -3.51 -10.68
CA ASN A 97 -6.57 -3.45 -12.11
C ASN A 97 -7.66 -2.68 -12.89
N LEU A 98 -8.92 -2.79 -12.45
CA LEU A 98 -10.03 -1.99 -13.01
C LEU A 98 -9.85 -0.50 -12.68
N LEU A 99 -9.46 -0.15 -11.45
CA LEU A 99 -9.15 1.22 -11.02
C LEU A 99 -7.95 1.79 -11.78
N ALA A 100 -6.89 1.00 -11.96
CA ALA A 100 -5.72 1.39 -12.74
C ALA A 100 -6.05 1.63 -14.23
N GLY A 101 -7.12 0.98 -14.73
CA GLY A 101 -7.50 1.00 -16.14
C GLY A 101 -6.80 -0.07 -16.99
N GLU A 102 -6.14 -1.04 -16.34
CA GLU A 102 -5.51 -2.17 -16.99
C GLU A 102 -6.53 -3.22 -17.46
N LEU A 103 -7.69 -3.27 -16.81
CA LEU A 103 -8.82 -4.07 -17.19
C LEU A 103 -10.00 -3.18 -17.56
N LYS A 104 -10.78 -3.61 -18.57
CA LYS A 104 -12.03 -2.96 -18.95
C LYS A 104 -13.20 -3.70 -18.32
N PRO A 105 -14.18 -3.01 -17.73
CA PRO A 105 -15.34 -3.66 -17.13
C PRO A 105 -16.13 -4.44 -18.19
N THR A 106 -16.76 -5.54 -17.77
CA THR A 106 -17.70 -6.29 -18.61
C THR A 106 -19.06 -5.59 -18.67
N LEU A 107 -19.51 -5.02 -17.55
CA LEU A 107 -20.71 -4.20 -17.40
C LEU A 107 -20.38 -3.01 -16.51
N GLY A 108 -21.20 -1.95 -16.61
CA GLY A 108 -20.98 -0.71 -15.87
C GLY A 108 -19.94 0.17 -16.53
N GLU A 109 -19.54 1.23 -15.82
CA GLU A 109 -18.64 2.25 -16.36
C GLU A 109 -17.58 2.64 -15.33
N VAL A 110 -16.35 2.89 -15.82
CA VAL A 110 -15.26 3.50 -15.06
C VAL A 110 -15.03 4.91 -15.61
N LYS A 111 -15.37 5.93 -14.84
CA LYS A 111 -15.14 7.32 -15.19
C LYS A 111 -13.85 7.79 -14.56
N LYS A 112 -12.93 8.26 -15.38
CA LYS A 112 -11.64 8.80 -14.97
C LYS A 112 -11.43 10.16 -15.62
N HIS A 113 -11.02 11.15 -14.81
CA HIS A 113 -10.63 12.44 -15.40
C HIS A 113 -9.44 12.27 -16.33
N HIS A 114 -9.46 12.88 -17.51
CA HIS A 114 -8.44 12.68 -18.57
C HIS A 114 -7.00 13.06 -18.15
N ARG A 115 -6.85 14.00 -17.19
CA ARG A 115 -5.55 14.42 -16.64
C ARG A 115 -5.14 13.64 -15.38
N LEU A 116 -5.98 12.72 -14.91
CA LEU A 116 -5.67 11.95 -13.71
C LEU A 116 -4.47 11.04 -13.95
N ARG A 117 -3.46 11.16 -13.09
CA ARG A 117 -2.30 10.27 -13.05
C ARG A 117 -2.51 9.27 -11.94
N ILE A 118 -2.45 8.00 -12.27
CA ILE A 118 -2.57 6.89 -11.34
C ILE A 118 -1.22 6.21 -11.26
N GLY A 119 -0.68 6.08 -10.05
CA GLY A 119 0.46 5.21 -9.77
C GLY A 119 -0.06 3.87 -9.25
N TYR A 120 0.30 2.78 -9.90
CA TYR A 120 -0.12 1.45 -9.48
C TYR A 120 1.06 0.58 -9.13
N PHE A 121 1.21 0.28 -7.84
CA PHE A 121 2.15 -0.72 -7.34
C PHE A 121 1.39 -2.04 -7.19
N SER A 122 1.49 -2.89 -8.20
CA SER A 122 0.89 -4.23 -8.19
C SER A 122 1.80 -5.23 -7.49
N GLN A 123 1.26 -6.37 -7.11
CA GLN A 123 2.02 -7.48 -6.52
C GLN A 123 3.22 -7.92 -7.39
N HIS A 124 3.13 -7.73 -8.72
CA HIS A 124 4.17 -8.12 -9.68
C HIS A 124 5.04 -6.96 -10.17
N THR A 125 4.88 -5.74 -9.62
CA THR A 125 5.64 -4.57 -10.10
C THR A 125 7.14 -4.78 -10.00
N VAL A 126 7.62 -5.43 -8.95
CA VAL A 126 9.05 -5.72 -8.75
C VAL A 126 9.55 -6.76 -9.74
N ASP A 127 8.72 -7.74 -10.10
CA ASP A 127 9.07 -8.80 -11.07
C ASP A 127 9.19 -8.26 -12.51
N GLN A 128 8.56 -7.13 -12.80
CA GLN A 128 8.61 -6.47 -14.10
C GLN A 128 9.88 -5.62 -14.31
N LEU A 129 10.71 -5.46 -13.27
CA LEU A 129 11.97 -4.72 -13.38
C LEU A 129 12.95 -5.46 -14.32
N ASP A 130 13.53 -4.72 -15.25
CA ASP A 130 14.62 -5.23 -16.08
C ASP A 130 15.90 -5.34 -15.24
N LEU A 131 16.17 -6.52 -14.74
CA LEU A 131 17.26 -6.79 -13.82
C LEU A 131 18.66 -6.58 -14.45
N SER A 132 18.75 -6.52 -15.79
CA SER A 132 20.01 -6.38 -16.52
C SER A 132 20.53 -4.94 -16.60
N VAL A 133 19.65 -3.97 -16.43
CA VAL A 133 19.98 -2.53 -16.52
C VAL A 133 19.99 -1.87 -15.15
N SER A 134 20.50 -0.63 -15.07
CA SER A 134 20.44 0.17 -13.83
C SER A 134 19.06 0.81 -13.65
N ALA A 135 18.78 1.27 -12.43
CA ALA A 135 17.52 1.98 -12.13
C ALA A 135 17.34 3.22 -13.02
N LEU A 136 18.42 3.98 -13.28
CA LEU A 136 18.41 5.13 -14.20
C LEU A 136 18.08 4.73 -15.64
N GLN A 137 18.69 3.66 -16.14
CA GLN A 137 18.42 3.17 -17.48
C GLN A 137 17.00 2.64 -17.61
N HIS A 138 16.51 1.94 -16.58
CA HIS A 138 15.15 1.44 -16.54
C HIS A 138 14.13 2.59 -16.55
N LEU A 139 14.37 3.64 -15.76
CA LEU A 139 13.54 4.84 -15.74
C LEU A 139 13.44 5.49 -17.14
N LYS A 140 14.60 5.70 -17.80
CA LYS A 140 14.64 6.27 -19.16
C LYS A 140 13.93 5.40 -20.19
N LYS A 141 14.01 4.07 -20.05
CA LYS A 141 13.32 3.11 -20.93
C LYS A 141 11.79 3.14 -20.71
N THR A 142 11.37 3.29 -19.46
CA THR A 142 9.94 3.31 -19.09
C THR A 142 9.28 4.63 -19.51
N TYR A 143 10.04 5.74 -19.45
CA TYR A 143 9.55 7.09 -19.73
C TYR A 143 10.43 7.81 -20.77
N PRO A 144 10.45 7.34 -22.03
CA PRO A 144 11.35 7.85 -23.08
C PRO A 144 11.07 9.30 -23.47
N ASP A 145 9.81 9.75 -23.34
CA ASP A 145 9.36 11.09 -23.74
C ASP A 145 9.62 12.17 -22.67
N VAL A 146 10.09 11.77 -21.49
CA VAL A 146 10.38 12.71 -20.41
C VAL A 146 11.80 13.23 -20.52
N VAL A 147 11.92 14.53 -20.79
CA VAL A 147 13.22 15.22 -20.75
C VAL A 147 13.57 15.49 -19.30
N MET A 148 14.57 14.78 -18.80
CA MET A 148 15.03 14.84 -17.42
C MET A 148 16.55 14.69 -17.37
N SER A 149 17.18 15.51 -16.54
CA SER A 149 18.60 15.38 -16.25
C SER A 149 18.87 14.14 -15.38
N GLU A 150 20.08 13.60 -15.47
CA GLU A 150 20.48 12.49 -14.58
C GLU A 150 20.46 12.91 -13.10
N GLY A 151 20.73 14.19 -12.79
CA GLY A 151 20.67 14.74 -11.45
C GLY A 151 19.25 14.68 -10.85
N GLU A 152 18.24 15.08 -11.62
CA GLU A 152 16.82 15.00 -11.21
C GLU A 152 16.40 13.55 -10.98
N ALA A 153 16.79 12.62 -11.88
CA ALA A 153 16.52 11.21 -11.70
C ALA A 153 17.15 10.65 -10.41
N ARG A 154 18.41 10.99 -10.13
CA ARG A 154 19.10 10.58 -8.90
C ARG A 154 18.43 11.15 -7.66
N THR A 155 18.00 12.41 -7.71
CA THR A 155 17.26 13.04 -6.61
C THR A 155 15.94 12.31 -6.34
N HIS A 156 15.20 11.95 -7.39
CA HIS A 156 13.95 11.20 -7.27
C HIS A 156 14.17 9.81 -6.68
N PHE A 157 15.18 9.04 -7.13
CA PHE A 157 15.52 7.76 -6.50
C PHE A 157 15.98 7.96 -5.05
N GLY A 158 16.73 9.03 -4.76
CA GLY A 158 17.16 9.40 -3.42
C GLY A 158 16.00 9.64 -2.48
N SER A 159 14.94 10.31 -2.93
CA SER A 159 13.73 10.51 -2.12
C SER A 159 13.01 9.19 -1.80
N CYS A 160 13.13 8.17 -2.63
CA CYS A 160 12.64 6.82 -2.33
C CYS A 160 13.67 5.96 -1.54
N GLY A 161 14.72 6.58 -1.01
CA GLY A 161 15.73 5.91 -0.19
C GLY A 161 16.76 5.09 -0.98
N ILE A 162 16.94 5.38 -2.28
CA ILE A 162 17.99 4.79 -3.12
C ILE A 162 18.93 5.87 -3.60
N SER A 163 20.12 5.93 -3.03
CA SER A 163 21.13 6.94 -3.37
C SER A 163 22.51 6.32 -3.64
N GLY A 164 23.36 7.05 -4.34
CA GLY A 164 24.72 6.63 -4.66
C GLY A 164 24.80 5.52 -5.69
N ASP A 165 25.73 4.58 -5.48
CA ASP A 165 26.02 3.46 -6.38
C ASP A 165 24.80 2.58 -6.74
N PRO A 166 23.88 2.24 -5.83
CA PRO A 166 22.68 1.45 -6.14
C PRO A 166 21.87 1.95 -7.34
N VAL A 167 21.85 3.25 -7.60
CA VAL A 167 21.08 3.84 -8.70
C VAL A 167 21.70 3.52 -10.07
N THR A 168 23.02 3.31 -10.11
CA THR A 168 23.81 3.12 -11.35
C THR A 168 24.17 1.67 -11.63
N ARG A 169 24.14 0.80 -10.60
CA ARG A 169 24.43 -0.62 -10.77
C ARG A 169 23.23 -1.37 -11.36
N PRO A 170 23.44 -2.51 -12.04
CA PRO A 170 22.35 -3.35 -12.51
C PRO A 170 21.39 -3.75 -11.38
N ILE A 171 20.09 -3.68 -11.62
CA ILE A 171 19.04 -3.95 -10.61
C ILE A 171 19.19 -5.35 -10.00
N ARG A 172 19.71 -6.34 -10.75
CA ARG A 172 19.98 -7.69 -10.21
C ARG A 172 20.92 -7.70 -9.00
N THR A 173 21.78 -6.69 -8.84
CA THR A 173 22.74 -6.60 -7.73
C THR A 173 22.16 -5.96 -6.48
N LEU A 174 20.94 -5.44 -6.56
CA LEU A 174 20.25 -4.79 -5.48
C LEU A 174 19.58 -5.83 -4.57
N SER A 175 19.46 -5.50 -3.28
CA SER A 175 18.65 -6.29 -2.33
C SER A 175 17.16 -6.27 -2.69
N GLY A 176 16.38 -7.17 -2.11
CA GLY A 176 14.92 -7.18 -2.30
C GLY A 176 14.27 -5.85 -1.92
N GLY A 177 14.60 -5.31 -0.75
CA GLY A 177 14.10 -4.00 -0.30
C GLY A 177 14.53 -2.85 -1.23
N GLN A 178 15.75 -2.86 -1.75
CA GLN A 178 16.20 -1.87 -2.72
C GLN A 178 15.43 -1.97 -4.05
N ARG A 179 15.12 -3.17 -4.53
CA ARG A 179 14.29 -3.37 -5.73
C ARG A 179 12.88 -2.85 -5.54
N ASN A 180 12.26 -3.10 -4.36
CA ASN A 180 10.96 -2.53 -4.02
C ASN A 180 10.99 -1.00 -4.05
N ARG A 181 12.03 -0.37 -3.51
CA ARG A 181 12.20 1.09 -3.53
C ARG A 181 12.42 1.62 -4.96
N VAL A 182 13.14 0.88 -5.83
CA VAL A 182 13.24 1.21 -7.26
C VAL A 182 11.86 1.16 -7.92
N ALA A 183 11.09 0.11 -7.68
CA ALA A 183 9.74 -0.03 -8.21
C ALA A 183 8.82 1.09 -7.73
N LEU A 184 8.88 1.44 -6.43
CA LEU A 184 8.13 2.56 -5.86
C LEU A 184 8.51 3.90 -6.52
N ALA A 185 9.82 4.15 -6.72
CA ALA A 185 10.29 5.35 -7.40
C ALA A 185 9.76 5.42 -8.84
N LEU A 186 9.73 4.31 -9.57
CA LEU A 186 9.16 4.28 -10.92
C LEU A 186 7.66 4.59 -10.91
N VAL A 187 6.89 4.00 -10.00
CA VAL A 187 5.44 4.21 -9.88
C VAL A 187 5.10 5.66 -9.51
N THR A 188 5.92 6.28 -8.66
CA THR A 188 5.68 7.65 -8.17
C THR A 188 6.30 8.74 -9.04
N PHE A 189 7.06 8.35 -10.07
CA PHE A 189 7.82 9.27 -10.92
C PHE A 189 6.98 10.37 -11.56
N HIS A 190 5.79 10.05 -12.05
CA HIS A 190 4.88 11.02 -12.66
C HIS A 190 4.03 11.79 -11.65
N ARG A 191 4.38 11.77 -10.35
CA ARG A 191 3.67 12.51 -9.31
C ARG A 191 2.16 12.22 -9.36
N PRO A 192 1.76 10.96 -9.11
CA PRO A 192 0.38 10.52 -9.27
C PRO A 192 -0.57 11.22 -8.29
N HIS A 193 -1.81 11.43 -8.71
CA HIS A 193 -2.89 11.96 -7.88
C HIS A 193 -3.56 10.85 -7.05
N VAL A 194 -3.51 9.62 -7.56
CA VAL A 194 -4.01 8.41 -6.90
C VAL A 194 -2.91 7.37 -6.89
N LEU A 195 -2.60 6.84 -5.72
CA LEU A 195 -1.72 5.68 -5.55
C LEU A 195 -2.57 4.45 -5.22
N LEU A 196 -2.41 3.43 -6.02
CA LEU A 196 -2.98 2.10 -5.83
C LEU A 196 -1.85 1.18 -5.35
N LEU A 197 -1.97 0.61 -4.14
CA LEU A 197 -0.94 -0.21 -3.52
C LEU A 197 -1.50 -1.60 -3.24
N ASP A 198 -1.03 -2.61 -3.98
CA ASP A 198 -1.45 -4.01 -3.82
C ASP A 198 -0.32 -4.83 -3.21
N GLU A 199 -0.44 -5.13 -1.90
CA GLU A 199 0.50 -5.94 -1.10
C GLU A 199 1.94 -5.39 -1.09
N ILE A 200 2.10 -4.06 -1.00
CA ILE A 200 3.42 -3.38 -1.05
C ILE A 200 4.34 -3.78 0.11
N THR A 201 3.78 -4.18 1.26
CA THR A 201 4.56 -4.55 2.46
C THR A 201 5.23 -5.92 2.35
N ASN A 202 4.84 -6.73 1.37
CA ASN A 202 5.44 -8.05 1.17
C ASN A 202 6.93 -7.92 0.86
N HIS A 203 7.75 -8.68 1.60
CA HIS A 203 9.21 -8.74 1.44
C HIS A 203 9.96 -7.45 1.81
N LEU A 204 9.33 -6.51 2.51
CA LEU A 204 10.01 -5.35 3.12
C LEU A 204 10.47 -5.67 4.55
N ASP A 205 11.62 -5.13 4.92
CA ASP A 205 12.04 -5.10 6.32
C ASP A 205 11.23 -4.04 7.10
N MET A 206 11.18 -4.21 8.43
CA MET A 206 10.36 -3.38 9.30
C MET A 206 10.70 -1.88 9.18
N GLY A 207 11.99 -1.53 9.13
CA GLY A 207 12.40 -0.12 9.00
C GLY A 207 11.98 0.50 7.66
N THR A 208 11.92 -0.30 6.60
CA THR A 208 11.40 0.15 5.30
C THR A 208 9.88 0.34 5.37
N VAL A 209 9.15 -0.56 6.06
CA VAL A 209 7.69 -0.43 6.23
C VAL A 209 7.36 0.81 7.06
N GLU A 210 8.06 1.06 8.17
CA GLU A 210 7.88 2.27 9.00
C GLU A 210 8.09 3.55 8.18
N SER A 211 9.20 3.63 7.44
CA SER A 211 9.49 4.78 6.58
C SER A 211 8.46 4.96 5.45
N LEU A 212 7.92 3.86 4.93
CA LEU A 212 6.86 3.90 3.92
C LEU A 212 5.55 4.43 4.52
N VAL A 213 5.19 3.98 5.73
CA VAL A 213 4.01 4.46 6.47
C VAL A 213 4.08 5.97 6.68
N GLU A 214 5.20 6.48 7.22
CA GLU A 214 5.41 7.92 7.42
C GLU A 214 5.15 8.69 6.11
N SER A 215 5.75 8.23 5.01
CA SER A 215 5.61 8.87 3.71
C SER A 215 4.19 8.79 3.12
N LEU A 216 3.48 7.67 3.32
CA LEU A 216 2.09 7.51 2.88
C LEU A 216 1.13 8.36 3.71
N CYS A 217 1.41 8.52 5.00
CA CYS A 217 0.65 9.43 5.86
C CYS A 217 0.80 10.90 5.42
N GLU A 218 1.98 11.30 4.95
CA GLU A 218 2.25 12.66 4.45
C GLU A 218 1.76 12.87 2.99
N PHE A 219 1.46 11.79 2.28
CA PHE A 219 1.09 11.89 0.87
C PHE A 219 -0.24 12.62 0.68
N GLU A 220 -0.23 13.70 -0.09
CA GLU A 220 -1.39 14.59 -0.31
C GLU A 220 -2.41 14.04 -1.33
N GLY A 221 -2.06 13.01 -2.10
CA GLY A 221 -2.96 12.37 -3.06
C GLY A 221 -3.89 11.34 -2.41
N ALA A 222 -4.77 10.74 -3.21
CA ALA A 222 -5.62 9.65 -2.78
C ALA A 222 -4.84 8.32 -2.71
N LEU A 223 -5.18 7.49 -1.73
CA LEU A 223 -4.61 6.15 -1.54
C LEU A 223 -5.71 5.08 -1.59
N VAL A 224 -5.45 4.02 -2.33
CA VAL A 224 -6.22 2.77 -2.25
C VAL A 224 -5.24 1.64 -1.95
N VAL A 225 -5.43 0.96 -0.83
CA VAL A 225 -4.47 0.01 -0.28
C VAL A 225 -5.10 -1.36 -0.09
N VAL A 226 -4.43 -2.38 -0.58
CA VAL A 226 -4.65 -3.79 -0.24
C VAL A 226 -3.45 -4.26 0.55
N SER A 227 -3.64 -4.73 1.77
CA SER A 227 -2.60 -5.37 2.57
C SER A 227 -3.19 -6.39 3.52
N HIS A 228 -2.39 -7.39 3.88
CA HIS A 228 -2.68 -8.31 4.97
C HIS A 228 -2.04 -7.86 6.28
N ASP A 229 -1.23 -6.83 6.26
CA ASP A 229 -0.61 -6.22 7.43
C ASP A 229 -1.60 -5.26 8.10
N VAL A 230 -2.15 -5.70 9.23
CA VAL A 230 -3.15 -4.93 10.00
C VAL A 230 -2.54 -3.66 10.57
N TRP A 231 -1.29 -3.72 11.07
CA TRP A 231 -0.60 -2.56 11.62
C TRP A 231 -0.42 -1.48 10.53
N PHE A 232 0.06 -1.89 9.35
CA PHE A 232 0.22 -0.99 8.21
C PHE A 232 -1.09 -0.31 7.81
N LEU A 233 -2.18 -1.08 7.70
CA LEU A 233 -3.50 -0.52 7.36
C LEU A 233 -4.02 0.42 8.44
N LYS A 234 -3.80 0.10 9.74
CA LYS A 234 -4.21 0.96 10.85
C LYS A 234 -3.51 2.32 10.78
N GLN A 235 -2.20 2.32 10.53
CA GLN A 235 -1.42 3.55 10.40
C GLN A 235 -1.83 4.40 9.19
N VAL A 236 -1.98 3.78 8.01
CA VAL A 236 -2.17 4.51 6.74
C VAL A 236 -3.63 4.90 6.50
N ILE A 237 -4.60 4.08 6.98
CA ILE A 237 -6.03 4.29 6.71
C ILE A 237 -6.77 4.86 7.92
N GLU A 238 -6.54 4.34 9.13
CA GLU A 238 -7.25 4.79 10.34
C GLU A 238 -6.56 5.96 11.06
N GLY A 239 -5.34 6.32 10.65
CA GLY A 239 -4.62 7.48 11.18
C GLY A 239 -3.77 7.22 12.42
N GLY A 240 -3.56 5.95 12.80
CA GLY A 240 -2.51 5.54 13.76
C GLY A 240 -2.70 5.97 15.22
N GLY A 241 -3.86 6.45 15.63
CA GLY A 241 -4.15 6.77 17.02
C GLY A 241 -4.24 5.47 17.85
N ASP A 242 -3.30 5.25 18.76
CA ASP A 242 -3.52 4.36 19.89
C ASP A 242 -4.58 5.02 20.76
N ASP A 243 -5.73 4.35 20.98
CA ASP A 243 -6.86 4.87 21.74
C ASP A 243 -6.55 5.09 23.26
N ASP A 244 -5.29 4.96 23.70
CA ASP A 244 -4.94 4.88 25.12
C ASP A 244 -4.15 6.07 25.71
N ASP A 245 -3.62 7.02 24.93
CA ASP A 245 -2.89 8.16 25.53
C ASP A 245 -3.13 9.46 24.76
N ASP A 246 -3.67 10.43 25.46
CA ASP A 246 -3.68 11.88 25.32
C ASP A 246 -5.06 12.54 25.23
N ALA A 247 -5.66 12.67 26.42
CA ALA A 247 -6.83 13.53 26.64
C ALA A 247 -6.47 15.05 26.68
N ASP A 248 -5.20 15.42 26.49
CA ASP A 248 -4.74 16.81 26.65
C ASP A 248 -3.71 17.26 25.60
N GLY A 249 -3.95 17.00 24.32
CA GLY A 249 -3.10 17.51 23.23
C GLY A 249 -3.94 18.14 22.11
N GLU A 250 -3.83 19.47 21.92
CA GLU A 250 -4.29 20.16 20.70
C GLU A 250 -3.59 19.54 19.51
N SER A 251 -4.24 18.55 18.86
CA SER A 251 -3.73 17.94 17.63
C SER A 251 -4.06 18.87 16.46
N ASP A 252 -3.05 19.49 15.90
CA ASP A 252 -3.10 20.18 14.60
C ASP A 252 -3.72 19.26 13.54
N GLY A 253 -4.97 19.56 13.15
CA GLY A 253 -5.65 19.02 11.99
C GLY A 253 -6.07 17.55 12.11
N GLU A 254 -7.34 17.33 12.49
CA GLU A 254 -8.01 16.03 12.35
C GLU A 254 -7.85 15.52 10.91
N ARG A 255 -7.00 14.51 10.71
CA ARG A 255 -6.97 13.77 9.44
C ARG A 255 -8.29 13.05 9.31
N GLU A 256 -9.00 13.26 8.21
CA GLU A 256 -10.21 12.48 7.91
C GLU A 256 -9.86 10.98 7.95
N LYS A 257 -10.53 10.24 8.82
CA LYS A 257 -10.38 8.78 8.90
C LYS A 257 -10.71 8.18 7.55
N GLY A 258 -9.85 7.31 7.08
CA GLY A 258 -10.08 6.61 5.82
C GLY A 258 -11.23 5.61 5.94
N VAL A 259 -11.64 5.09 4.79
CA VAL A 259 -12.77 4.17 4.68
C VAL A 259 -12.28 2.77 4.34
N LEU A 260 -12.80 1.79 5.06
CA LEU A 260 -12.54 0.39 4.82
C LEU A 260 -13.66 -0.24 3.99
N TYR A 261 -13.30 -1.00 2.99
CA TYR A 261 -14.24 -1.81 2.21
C TYR A 261 -13.85 -3.28 2.25
N THR A 262 -14.85 -4.15 2.26
CA THR A 262 -14.65 -5.58 2.13
C THR A 262 -15.13 -6.07 0.77
N VAL A 263 -14.24 -6.76 0.05
CA VAL A 263 -14.59 -7.49 -1.16
C VAL A 263 -15.08 -8.89 -0.75
N THR A 264 -16.32 -9.21 -1.06
CA THR A 264 -16.93 -10.50 -0.70
C THR A 264 -16.53 -11.60 -1.69
N LYS A 265 -16.72 -12.87 -1.33
CA LYS A 265 -16.53 -14.01 -2.26
C LYS A 265 -17.43 -13.96 -3.49
N LYS A 266 -18.51 -13.15 -3.46
CA LYS A 266 -19.39 -12.93 -4.60
C LYS A 266 -18.94 -11.77 -5.50
N GLY A 267 -17.81 -11.14 -5.19
CA GLY A 267 -17.27 -9.98 -5.92
C GLY A 267 -17.99 -8.66 -5.60
N GLU A 268 -18.80 -8.60 -4.56
CA GLU A 268 -19.46 -7.37 -4.13
C GLU A 268 -18.53 -6.54 -3.23
N LEU A 269 -18.60 -5.23 -3.33
CA LEU A 269 -17.90 -4.30 -2.43
C LEU A 269 -18.88 -3.82 -1.35
N LYS A 270 -18.47 -3.94 -0.08
CA LYS A 270 -19.29 -3.49 1.06
C LYS A 270 -18.44 -2.64 1.98
N MET A 271 -18.96 -1.48 2.35
CA MET A 271 -18.33 -0.63 3.35
C MET A 271 -18.24 -1.38 4.69
N TRP A 272 -17.13 -1.21 5.38
CA TRP A 272 -16.87 -1.81 6.68
C TRP A 272 -16.70 -0.72 7.72
N GLU A 273 -17.74 -0.51 8.53
CA GLU A 273 -17.84 0.61 9.48
C GLU A 273 -17.24 0.32 10.86
N LYS A 274 -16.88 -0.94 11.14
CA LYS A 274 -16.51 -1.39 12.49
C LYS A 274 -15.03 -1.29 12.82
N GLY A 275 -14.22 -0.67 11.95
CA GLY A 275 -12.77 -0.59 12.13
C GLY A 275 -12.02 -1.90 11.86
N LEU A 276 -10.70 -1.80 11.81
CA LEU A 276 -9.82 -2.94 11.50
C LEU A 276 -9.83 -4.01 12.60
N ASP A 277 -9.85 -3.63 13.87
CA ASP A 277 -9.82 -4.57 14.99
C ASP A 277 -11.02 -5.52 14.95
N ALA A 278 -12.21 -5.01 14.70
CA ALA A 278 -13.41 -5.84 14.54
C ALA A 278 -13.35 -6.75 13.29
N TYR A 279 -12.63 -6.34 12.24
CA TYR A 279 -12.41 -7.20 11.09
C TYR A 279 -11.46 -8.37 11.44
N VAL A 280 -10.37 -8.10 12.14
CA VAL A 280 -9.41 -9.12 12.60
C VAL A 280 -10.09 -10.13 13.51
N GLU A 281 -10.86 -9.69 14.51
CA GLU A 281 -11.63 -10.59 15.37
C GLU A 281 -12.59 -11.49 14.58
N LYS A 282 -13.30 -10.92 13.60
CA LYS A 282 -14.20 -11.69 12.74
C LYS A 282 -13.46 -12.79 11.99
N ILE A 283 -12.28 -12.48 11.41
CA ILE A 283 -11.47 -13.46 10.68
C ILE A 283 -10.96 -14.55 11.62
N GLN A 284 -10.47 -14.20 12.81
CA GLN A 284 -10.03 -15.16 13.82
C GLN A 284 -11.16 -16.10 14.24
N ARG A 285 -12.35 -15.60 14.53
CA ARG A 285 -13.53 -16.40 14.86
C ARG A 285 -13.92 -17.37 13.74
N LEU A 286 -13.84 -16.94 12.48
CA LEU A 286 -14.12 -17.81 11.33
C LEU A 286 -13.07 -18.90 11.15
N SER A 287 -11.79 -18.59 11.36
CA SER A 287 -10.69 -19.54 11.31
C SER A 287 -10.82 -20.62 12.40
N THR A 288 -11.13 -20.22 13.63
CA THR A 288 -11.32 -21.16 14.77
C THR A 288 -12.51 -22.09 14.53
N LYS A 289 -13.63 -21.57 14.04
CA LYS A 289 -14.80 -22.39 13.66
C LYS A 289 -14.48 -23.37 12.53
N GLY A 290 -13.69 -22.95 11.54
CA GLY A 290 -13.26 -23.80 10.43
C GLY A 290 -12.33 -24.94 10.87
N LEU A 291 -11.45 -24.70 11.85
CA LEU A 291 -10.59 -25.72 12.45
C LEU A 291 -11.40 -26.72 13.28
N GLN A 292 -12.34 -26.25 14.11
CA GLN A 292 -13.22 -27.12 14.89
C GLN A 292 -14.09 -28.02 14.00
N ALA A 293 -14.63 -27.49 12.89
CA ALA A 293 -15.42 -28.28 11.94
C ALA A 293 -14.62 -29.34 11.18
N ARG A 294 -13.26 -29.21 11.08
CA ARG A 294 -12.36 -30.21 10.49
C ARG A 294 -11.91 -31.27 11.48
N MET A 295 -11.94 -30.99 12.80
CA MET A 295 -11.58 -31.97 13.85
C MET A 295 -12.75 -32.89 14.22
N VAL A 296 -13.98 -32.57 13.77
CA VAL A 296 -15.21 -33.37 14.07
C VAL A 296 -15.60 -34.27 12.87
N LYS A 297 -14.82 -34.25 11.78
CA LYS A 297 -14.95 -35.19 10.66
C LYS A 297 -13.79 -36.16 10.66
#